data_bb384d8c19befd1c85449b34d013ec78
#
_entry.id   bb384d8c19befd1c85449b34d013ec78
#
_cell.length_a   1.000
_cell.length_b   1.000
_cell.length_c   1.000
_cell.angle_alpha   90.00
_cell.angle_beta   90.00
_cell.angle_gamma   90.00
#
_symmetry.space_group_name_H-M   'P 1'
#
loop_
_entity.id
_entity.type
_entity.pdbx_description
1 polymer ?
#
loop_
_entity_poly.entity_id
_entity_poly.type
_entity_poly.pdbx_seq_one_letter_code
_entity_poly.pdbx_strand_id
1 'polypeptide(L)'
;MIDLHIHTTCSDGTDTVLELLKKAEEKKLEYISITDHDTCKGYDQLKETKIDDIFHGKIIPGIEIKCSYLKRTIEILGYKVDTDKMNELMRNFYKDKSRENLQKKYFDLLYDKCLKMELTLTKKEEIIWNPKNDWASFTIYSDLKKYESNQTKMPADMWADFSGFNRKYCANPNHVLYIDKSEDYPSLSEAINMIKEAGGLVFLPHLFIYKWVENPKEFINEIVENYPIDGIECYYNSFTEEQTKYLIELCNKKKLYKSGGSDYHGLNKEKIQLGTGYGDLKIPEDIIQEWI
;
A
#
# COMPACT_ATOMS: atom_id res chain seq x y z
N MET A 1 14.26 -15.65 -13.59
CA MET A 1 13.80 -14.25 -13.29
C MET A 1 12.69 -14.33 -12.25
N ILE A 2 12.65 -13.40 -11.28
CA ILE A 2 11.68 -13.42 -10.18
C ILE A 2 10.97 -12.06 -10.06
N ASP A 3 9.75 -12.06 -9.48
CA ASP A 3 9.00 -10.86 -9.11
C ASP A 3 8.15 -11.16 -7.85
N LEU A 4 8.52 -10.57 -6.74
CA LEU A 4 7.92 -10.90 -5.45
C LEU A 4 6.97 -9.80 -4.92
N HIS A 5 6.62 -8.81 -5.76
CA HIS A 5 5.75 -7.73 -5.38
C HIS A 5 4.79 -7.40 -6.52
N ILE A 6 3.59 -8.00 -6.48
CA ILE A 6 2.63 -7.98 -7.59
C ILE A 6 1.21 -7.82 -7.03
N HIS A 7 0.41 -6.99 -7.69
CA HIS A 7 -0.99 -6.75 -7.35
C HIS A 7 -1.96 -7.24 -8.42
N THR A 8 -3.12 -7.71 -7.99
CA THR A 8 -4.19 -8.23 -8.85
C THR A 8 -5.50 -7.46 -8.65
N THR A 9 -6.56 -7.87 -9.35
CA THR A 9 -7.92 -7.35 -9.13
C THR A 9 -8.47 -7.66 -7.73
N CYS A 10 -7.76 -8.42 -6.90
CA CYS A 10 -8.16 -8.64 -5.50
C CYS A 10 -7.85 -7.43 -4.62
N SER A 11 -6.98 -6.52 -5.07
CA SER A 11 -6.74 -5.21 -4.45
C SER A 11 -6.91 -4.07 -5.47
N ASP A 12 -5.83 -3.55 -5.99
CA ASP A 12 -5.80 -2.38 -6.88
C ASP A 12 -5.01 -2.61 -8.18
N GLY A 13 -4.67 -3.86 -8.50
CA GLY A 13 -4.20 -4.24 -9.83
C GLY A 13 -5.37 -4.39 -10.82
N THR A 14 -5.07 -4.50 -12.10
CA THR A 14 -6.09 -4.66 -13.16
C THR A 14 -6.15 -6.06 -13.76
N ASP A 15 -5.14 -6.88 -13.54
CA ASP A 15 -5.13 -8.26 -14.00
C ASP A 15 -5.79 -9.17 -12.95
N THR A 16 -6.61 -10.10 -13.41
CA THR A 16 -7.05 -11.22 -12.58
C THR A 16 -5.86 -12.12 -12.24
N VAL A 17 -5.98 -12.94 -11.20
CA VAL A 17 -4.92 -13.88 -10.83
C VAL A 17 -4.53 -14.79 -12.01
N LEU A 18 -5.49 -15.26 -12.79
CA LEU A 18 -5.24 -16.13 -13.94
C LEU A 18 -4.55 -15.41 -15.11
N GLU A 19 -4.92 -14.16 -15.37
CA GLU A 19 -4.23 -13.32 -16.37
C GLU A 19 -2.80 -13.04 -15.94
N LEU A 20 -2.59 -12.75 -14.67
CA LEU A 20 -1.27 -12.56 -14.09
C LEU A 20 -0.39 -13.82 -14.28
N LEU A 21 -0.91 -15.01 -13.96
CA LEU A 21 -0.15 -16.27 -14.11
C LEU A 21 0.25 -16.52 -15.56
N LYS A 22 -0.64 -16.27 -16.52
CA LYS A 22 -0.32 -16.38 -17.97
C LYS A 22 0.80 -15.42 -18.37
N LYS A 23 0.74 -14.17 -17.89
CA LYS A 23 1.79 -13.18 -18.15
C LYS A 23 3.12 -13.57 -17.51
N ALA A 24 3.06 -14.13 -16.28
CA ALA A 24 4.24 -14.62 -15.58
C ALA A 24 4.91 -15.78 -16.33
N GLU A 25 4.11 -16.70 -16.90
CA GLU A 25 4.60 -17.79 -17.76
C GLU A 25 5.23 -17.27 -19.04
N GLU A 26 4.56 -16.34 -19.75
CA GLU A 26 5.10 -15.70 -20.96
C GLU A 26 6.44 -15.00 -20.69
N LYS A 27 6.58 -14.38 -19.52
CA LYS A 27 7.80 -13.72 -19.04
C LYS A 27 8.84 -14.70 -18.50
N LYS A 28 8.52 -16.00 -18.38
CA LYS A 28 9.37 -17.04 -17.82
C LYS A 28 9.85 -16.72 -16.41
N LEU A 29 8.94 -16.22 -15.56
CA LEU A 29 9.24 -15.99 -14.16
C LEU A 29 9.34 -17.33 -13.43
N GLU A 30 10.40 -17.52 -12.65
CA GLU A 30 10.61 -18.76 -11.89
C GLU A 30 9.97 -18.70 -10.51
N TYR A 31 9.89 -17.51 -9.94
CA TYR A 31 9.23 -17.25 -8.67
C TYR A 31 8.44 -15.96 -8.75
N ILE A 32 7.22 -16.02 -8.22
CA ILE A 32 6.36 -14.85 -8.05
C ILE A 32 5.75 -14.83 -6.65
N SER A 33 5.36 -13.65 -6.19
CA SER A 33 4.49 -13.50 -5.03
C SER A 33 3.39 -12.50 -5.34
N ILE A 34 2.14 -12.92 -5.15
CA ILE A 34 0.98 -12.02 -5.21
C ILE A 34 0.86 -11.38 -3.82
N THR A 35 1.01 -10.06 -3.78
CA THR A 35 1.06 -9.29 -2.54
C THR A 35 -0.05 -8.24 -2.50
N ASP A 36 -1.26 -8.65 -2.83
CA ASP A 36 -2.43 -7.76 -2.81
C ASP A 36 -2.58 -7.02 -1.48
N HIS A 37 -2.99 -5.76 -1.53
CA HIS A 37 -3.17 -4.92 -0.36
C HIS A 37 -4.22 -5.49 0.59
N ASP A 38 -3.83 -5.71 1.83
CA ASP A 38 -4.69 -6.10 2.95
C ASP A 38 -5.51 -7.38 2.73
N THR A 39 -5.12 -8.24 1.78
CA THR A 39 -5.85 -9.47 1.44
C THR A 39 -5.00 -10.54 0.79
N CYS A 40 -5.31 -11.80 1.09
CA CYS A 40 -4.80 -12.98 0.40
C CYS A 40 -5.88 -13.66 -0.46
N LYS A 41 -6.97 -12.96 -0.83
CA LYS A 41 -8.08 -13.58 -1.60
C LYS A 41 -7.67 -14.10 -2.98
N GLY A 42 -6.61 -13.56 -3.58
CA GLY A 42 -6.06 -14.08 -4.82
C GLY A 42 -5.69 -15.56 -4.72
N TYR A 43 -5.22 -16.00 -3.56
CA TYR A 43 -4.84 -17.39 -3.32
C TYR A 43 -6.04 -18.35 -3.23
N ASP A 44 -7.24 -17.88 -2.90
CA ASP A 44 -8.44 -18.71 -2.89
C ASP A 44 -8.78 -19.19 -4.31
N GLN A 45 -8.56 -18.35 -5.33
CA GLN A 45 -8.75 -18.74 -6.74
C GLN A 45 -7.73 -19.80 -7.18
N LEU A 46 -6.53 -19.77 -6.63
CA LEU A 46 -5.47 -20.74 -6.96
C LEU A 46 -5.79 -22.14 -6.42
N LYS A 47 -6.47 -22.26 -5.28
CA LYS A 47 -6.85 -23.55 -4.70
C LYS A 47 -7.80 -24.37 -5.60
N GLU A 48 -8.60 -23.69 -6.41
CA GLU A 48 -9.59 -24.29 -7.32
C GLU A 48 -9.04 -24.45 -8.76
N THR A 49 -7.80 -24.04 -9.01
CA THR A 49 -7.20 -23.96 -10.35
C THR A 49 -6.07 -24.99 -10.47
N LYS A 50 -5.99 -25.66 -11.61
CA LYS A 50 -4.80 -26.47 -11.98
C LYS A 50 -3.69 -25.51 -12.43
N ILE A 51 -2.94 -25.02 -11.46
CA ILE A 51 -1.90 -23.99 -11.69
C ILE A 51 -0.84 -24.49 -12.65
N ASP A 52 -0.42 -25.75 -12.53
CA ASP A 52 0.62 -26.37 -13.37
C ASP A 52 0.29 -26.38 -14.88
N ASP A 53 -1.00 -26.24 -15.25
CA ASP A 53 -1.41 -26.11 -16.65
C ASP A 53 -1.23 -24.65 -17.18
N ILE A 54 -0.93 -23.68 -16.29
CA ILE A 54 -0.91 -22.24 -16.61
C ILE A 54 0.46 -21.62 -16.34
N PHE A 55 1.07 -21.98 -15.21
CA PHE A 55 2.33 -21.40 -14.72
C PHE A 55 3.21 -22.49 -14.12
N HIS A 56 4.44 -22.63 -14.64
CA HIS A 56 5.42 -23.65 -14.23
C HIS A 56 6.41 -23.14 -13.17
N GLY A 57 6.39 -21.86 -12.85
CA GLY A 57 7.17 -21.29 -11.77
C GLY A 57 6.57 -21.59 -10.40
N LYS A 58 7.19 -21.06 -9.37
CA LYS A 58 6.73 -21.22 -7.98
C LYS A 58 6.06 -19.95 -7.47
N ILE A 59 4.96 -20.12 -6.76
CA ILE A 59 4.21 -19.05 -6.13
C ILE A 59 4.51 -19.05 -4.64
N ILE A 60 5.12 -17.96 -4.15
CA ILE A 60 5.36 -17.75 -2.72
C ILE A 60 4.15 -16.99 -2.16
N PRO A 61 3.39 -17.56 -1.20
CA PRO A 61 2.26 -16.85 -0.62
C PRO A 61 2.70 -15.54 0.03
N GLY A 62 2.04 -14.43 -0.34
CA GLY A 62 2.38 -13.09 0.14
C GLY A 62 1.17 -12.19 0.34
N ILE A 63 1.42 -11.06 0.97
CA ILE A 63 0.48 -9.97 1.21
C ILE A 63 1.27 -8.67 1.37
N GLU A 64 0.70 -7.55 0.95
CA GLU A 64 1.15 -6.23 1.36
C GLU A 64 0.14 -5.61 2.31
N ILE A 65 0.56 -5.26 3.54
CA ILE A 65 -0.31 -4.68 4.57
C ILE A 65 0.00 -3.19 4.71
N LYS A 66 -1.04 -2.37 4.56
CA LYS A 66 -0.99 -0.96 4.94
C LYS A 66 -1.02 -0.85 6.45
N CYS A 67 -0.06 -0.14 7.03
CA CYS A 67 0.00 0.03 8.46
C CYS A 67 0.35 1.47 8.87
N SER A 68 0.07 1.80 10.11
CA SER A 68 0.35 3.10 10.69
C SER A 68 1.67 3.08 11.45
N TYR A 69 2.55 4.02 11.10
CA TYR A 69 3.79 4.32 11.82
C TYR A 69 3.99 5.83 11.91
N LEU A 70 4.25 6.36 13.10
CA LEU A 70 4.41 7.81 13.36
C LEU A 70 3.26 8.66 12.80
N LYS A 71 2.01 8.17 12.94
CA LYS A 71 0.79 8.80 12.37
C LYS A 71 0.81 8.95 10.84
N ARG A 72 1.61 8.16 10.16
CA ARG A 72 1.69 8.07 8.70
C ARG A 72 1.37 6.65 8.26
N THR A 73 0.96 6.52 7.03
CA THR A 73 0.79 5.21 6.42
C THR A 73 2.11 4.78 5.78
N ILE A 74 2.55 3.59 6.13
CA ILE A 74 3.60 2.83 5.47
C ILE A 74 3.06 1.44 5.12
N GLU A 75 3.83 0.65 4.41
CA GLU A 75 3.46 -0.69 3.99
C GLU A 75 4.52 -1.69 4.45
N ILE A 76 4.10 -2.94 4.68
CA ILE A 76 4.99 -4.07 4.93
C ILE A 76 4.54 -5.27 4.11
N LEU A 77 5.50 -6.06 3.64
CA LEU A 77 5.25 -7.31 2.95
C LEU A 77 5.32 -8.48 3.93
N GLY A 78 4.38 -9.40 3.80
CA GLY A 78 4.42 -10.70 4.42
C GLY A 78 4.68 -11.76 3.35
N TYR A 79 5.69 -12.60 3.53
CA TYR A 79 5.92 -13.76 2.66
C TYR A 79 5.77 -15.06 3.42
N LYS A 80 5.45 -16.16 2.70
CA LYS A 80 5.23 -17.52 3.27
C LYS A 80 4.12 -17.57 4.30
N VAL A 81 3.16 -16.67 4.21
CA VAL A 81 2.01 -16.62 5.12
C VAL A 81 1.05 -17.78 4.86
N ASP A 82 0.43 -18.31 5.91
CA ASP A 82 -0.81 -19.05 5.79
C ASP A 82 -1.90 -18.10 5.32
N THR A 83 -2.34 -18.26 4.08
CA THR A 83 -3.26 -17.32 3.40
C THR A 83 -4.66 -17.33 4.01
N ASP A 84 -5.13 -18.48 4.54
CA ASP A 84 -6.43 -18.56 5.20
C ASP A 84 -6.41 -17.84 6.53
N LYS A 85 -5.36 -18.11 7.34
CA LYS A 85 -5.15 -17.44 8.61
C LYS A 85 -4.97 -15.94 8.42
N MET A 86 -4.20 -15.53 7.41
CA MET A 86 -3.99 -14.11 7.11
C MET A 86 -5.30 -13.42 6.72
N ASN A 87 -6.12 -14.02 5.86
CA ASN A 87 -7.43 -13.52 5.50
C ASN A 87 -8.37 -13.43 6.71
N GLU A 88 -8.29 -14.36 7.66
CA GLU A 88 -9.05 -14.31 8.92
C GLU A 88 -8.63 -13.11 9.77
N LEU A 89 -7.33 -12.91 9.98
CA LEU A 89 -6.78 -11.80 10.78
C LEU A 89 -7.17 -10.45 10.18
N MET A 90 -7.02 -10.28 8.86
CA MET A 90 -7.41 -9.06 8.17
C MET A 90 -8.92 -8.78 8.27
N ARG A 91 -9.78 -9.81 8.08
CA ARG A 91 -11.23 -9.67 8.27
C ARG A 91 -11.58 -9.24 9.70
N ASN A 92 -10.93 -9.82 10.70
CA ASN A 92 -11.17 -9.49 12.11
C ASN A 92 -10.78 -8.05 12.42
N PHE A 93 -9.63 -7.58 11.90
CA PHE A 93 -9.18 -6.21 12.08
C PHE A 93 -10.13 -5.19 11.42
N TYR A 94 -10.58 -5.47 10.19
CA TYR A 94 -11.44 -4.56 9.42
C TYR A 94 -12.94 -4.77 9.63
N LYS A 95 -13.36 -5.65 10.55
CA LYS A 95 -14.75 -6.01 10.78
C LYS A 95 -15.68 -4.80 10.92
N ASP A 96 -15.27 -3.81 11.71
CA ASP A 96 -16.06 -2.62 12.00
C ASP A 96 -15.55 -1.37 11.21
N LYS A 97 -14.57 -1.56 10.33
CA LYS A 97 -13.90 -0.51 9.54
C LYS A 97 -14.29 -0.57 8.06
N SER A 98 -15.59 -0.79 7.79
CA SER A 98 -16.04 -0.79 6.39
C SER A 98 -15.78 0.55 5.73
N ARG A 99 -15.56 0.54 4.38
CA ARG A 99 -15.40 1.78 3.60
C ARG A 99 -16.50 2.80 3.94
N GLU A 100 -17.75 2.34 4.01
CA GLU A 100 -18.90 3.19 4.32
C GLU A 100 -18.73 3.89 5.68
N ASN A 101 -18.37 3.14 6.72
CA ASN A 101 -18.18 3.69 8.06
C ASN A 101 -17.00 4.67 8.12
N LEU A 102 -15.88 4.33 7.49
CA LEU A 102 -14.71 5.20 7.42
C LEU A 102 -15.02 6.49 6.63
N GLN A 103 -15.69 6.40 5.49
CA GLN A 103 -16.04 7.60 4.73
C GLN A 103 -17.02 8.51 5.49
N LYS A 104 -18.00 7.95 6.21
CA LYS A 104 -18.86 8.72 7.11
C LYS A 104 -18.07 9.42 8.21
N LYS A 105 -17.17 8.70 8.90
CA LYS A 105 -16.26 9.27 9.91
C LYS A 105 -15.44 10.44 9.34
N TYR A 106 -14.84 10.27 8.15
CA TYR A 106 -14.02 11.31 7.53
C TYR A 106 -14.85 12.53 7.09
N PHE A 107 -16.05 12.27 6.59
CA PHE A 107 -16.98 13.35 6.22
C PHE A 107 -17.32 14.20 7.43
N ASP A 108 -17.70 13.59 8.55
CA ASP A 108 -18.03 14.28 9.79
C ASP A 108 -16.85 15.10 10.30
N LEU A 109 -15.67 14.48 10.37
CA LEU A 109 -14.45 15.17 10.82
C LEU A 109 -14.09 16.36 9.92
N LEU A 110 -14.17 16.20 8.62
CA LEU A 110 -13.79 17.24 7.67
C LEU A 110 -14.81 18.36 7.62
N TYR A 111 -16.10 18.03 7.70
CA TYR A 111 -17.19 19.00 7.78
C TYR A 111 -17.02 19.91 9.00
N ASP A 112 -16.80 19.32 10.19
CA ASP A 112 -16.61 20.07 11.44
C ASP A 112 -15.34 20.95 11.41
N LYS A 113 -14.26 20.46 10.79
CA LYS A 113 -13.02 21.23 10.59
C LYS A 113 -13.24 22.42 9.66
N CYS A 114 -13.98 22.25 8.58
CA CYS A 114 -14.33 23.33 7.68
C CYS A 114 -15.16 24.42 8.38
N LEU A 115 -16.14 24.03 9.20
CA LEU A 115 -16.93 24.98 9.99
C LEU A 115 -16.06 25.78 11.01
N LYS A 116 -15.11 25.09 11.68
CA LYS A 116 -14.15 25.77 12.57
C LYS A 116 -13.25 26.78 11.87
N MET A 117 -13.03 26.61 10.58
CA MET A 117 -12.34 27.56 9.70
C MET A 117 -13.27 28.63 9.13
N GLU A 118 -14.51 28.70 9.62
CA GLU A 118 -15.53 29.63 9.13
C GLU A 118 -15.84 29.49 7.61
N LEU A 119 -15.57 28.30 7.05
CA LEU A 119 -15.92 28.01 5.66
C LEU A 119 -17.43 27.74 5.56
N THR A 120 -18.02 28.19 4.48
CA THR A 120 -19.45 27.99 4.19
C THR A 120 -19.65 26.62 3.54
N LEU A 121 -20.57 25.86 4.06
CA LEU A 121 -21.01 24.54 3.55
C LEU A 121 -22.54 24.49 3.49
N THR A 122 -23.07 23.66 2.61
CA THR A 122 -24.46 23.22 2.67
C THR A 122 -24.69 22.52 4.01
N LYS A 123 -25.91 22.62 4.58
CA LYS A 123 -26.22 21.89 5.81
C LYS A 123 -25.94 20.39 5.62
N LYS A 124 -25.37 19.78 6.66
CA LYS A 124 -24.86 18.41 6.61
C LYS A 124 -25.87 17.40 6.07
N GLU A 125 -27.10 17.50 6.54
CA GLU A 125 -28.24 16.66 6.16
C GLU A 125 -28.75 16.88 4.73
N GLU A 126 -28.39 18.00 4.11
CA GLU A 126 -28.80 18.36 2.76
C GLU A 126 -27.74 17.95 1.70
N ILE A 127 -26.53 17.54 2.14
CA ILE A 127 -25.47 17.07 1.24
C ILE A 127 -25.78 15.65 0.78
N ILE A 128 -26.08 15.50 -0.51
CA ILE A 128 -26.36 14.19 -1.11
C ILE A 128 -25.05 13.55 -1.56
N TRP A 129 -24.72 12.39 -1.02
CA TRP A 129 -23.56 11.59 -1.38
C TRP A 129 -23.74 10.12 -0.97
N ASN A 130 -22.91 9.23 -1.54
CA ASN A 130 -22.95 7.79 -1.25
C ASN A 130 -21.60 7.35 -0.66
N PRO A 131 -21.49 7.14 0.67
CA PRO A 131 -20.21 6.79 1.32
C PRO A 131 -19.64 5.43 0.89
N LYS A 132 -20.42 4.58 0.21
CA LYS A 132 -19.90 3.33 -0.38
C LYS A 132 -19.04 3.58 -1.62
N ASN A 133 -19.35 4.63 -2.39
CA ASN A 133 -18.72 4.92 -3.68
C ASN A 133 -17.93 6.23 -3.66
N ASP A 134 -18.42 7.24 -2.94
CA ASP A 134 -17.84 8.57 -2.95
C ASP A 134 -16.75 8.72 -1.87
N TRP A 135 -15.80 9.61 -2.13
CA TRP A 135 -14.80 10.02 -1.16
C TRP A 135 -15.33 11.21 -0.35
N ALA A 136 -15.28 11.11 0.98
CA ALA A 136 -15.66 12.20 1.89
C ALA A 136 -14.97 13.53 1.55
N SER A 137 -13.64 13.48 1.30
CA SER A 137 -12.87 14.66 0.94
C SER A 137 -13.28 15.25 -0.41
N PHE A 138 -13.69 14.43 -1.38
CA PHE A 138 -14.19 14.92 -2.66
C PHE A 138 -15.58 15.56 -2.52
N THR A 139 -16.45 14.96 -1.71
CA THR A 139 -17.79 15.49 -1.41
C THR A 139 -17.69 16.86 -0.74
N ILE A 140 -16.86 16.99 0.29
CA ILE A 140 -16.63 18.28 0.97
C ILE A 140 -16.00 19.31 0.04
N TYR A 141 -14.97 18.92 -0.74
CA TYR A 141 -14.35 19.81 -1.72
C TYR A 141 -15.36 20.35 -2.74
N SER A 142 -16.22 19.48 -3.27
CA SER A 142 -17.24 19.84 -4.24
C SER A 142 -18.30 20.77 -3.63
N ASP A 143 -18.65 20.56 -2.36
CA ASP A 143 -19.60 21.41 -1.66
C ASP A 143 -19.00 22.79 -1.34
N LEU A 144 -17.77 22.86 -0.86
CA LEU A 144 -17.06 24.11 -0.60
C LEU A 144 -16.98 25.00 -1.84
N LYS A 145 -16.82 24.43 -3.03
CA LYS A 145 -16.73 25.15 -4.31
C LYS A 145 -18.04 25.83 -4.74
N LYS A 146 -19.18 25.46 -4.18
CA LYS A 146 -20.47 26.09 -4.45
C LYS A 146 -20.55 27.53 -3.93
N TYR A 147 -19.70 27.88 -2.95
CA TYR A 147 -19.77 29.13 -2.23
C TYR A 147 -18.55 30.03 -2.55
N GLU A 148 -18.78 31.10 -3.31
CA GLU A 148 -17.73 32.09 -3.65
C GLU A 148 -17.06 32.70 -2.42
N SER A 149 -17.81 32.85 -1.33
CA SER A 149 -17.29 33.37 -0.04
C SER A 149 -16.12 32.54 0.52
N ASN A 150 -15.96 31.29 0.12
CA ASN A 150 -14.85 30.45 0.53
C ASN A 150 -13.55 30.78 -0.21
N GLN A 151 -13.65 31.31 -1.44
CA GLN A 151 -12.47 31.53 -2.29
C GLN A 151 -11.51 32.57 -1.70
N THR A 152 -12.03 33.54 -0.94
CA THR A 152 -11.21 34.57 -0.27
C THR A 152 -10.63 34.12 1.07
N LYS A 153 -11.11 33.01 1.63
CA LYS A 153 -10.71 32.50 2.96
C LYS A 153 -9.58 31.49 2.89
N MET A 154 -9.30 30.93 1.74
CA MET A 154 -8.29 29.89 1.55
C MET A 154 -7.37 30.22 0.38
N PRO A 155 -6.13 29.69 0.38
CA PRO A 155 -5.19 29.89 -0.73
C PRO A 155 -5.78 29.43 -2.07
N ALA A 156 -5.46 30.19 -3.14
CA ALA A 156 -5.98 29.91 -4.47
C ALA A 156 -5.68 28.48 -4.99
N ASP A 157 -4.55 27.90 -4.58
CA ASP A 157 -4.16 26.55 -4.98
C ASP A 157 -5.03 25.45 -4.37
N MET A 158 -5.77 25.75 -3.29
CA MET A 158 -6.78 24.85 -2.73
C MET A 158 -7.91 24.55 -3.72
N TRP A 159 -8.23 25.51 -4.58
CA TRP A 159 -9.35 25.45 -5.51
C TRP A 159 -8.98 24.93 -6.89
N ALA A 160 -7.69 24.76 -7.18
CA ALA A 160 -7.20 24.38 -8.49
C ALA A 160 -7.73 23.01 -8.94
N ASP A 161 -7.55 22.00 -8.09
CA ASP A 161 -8.03 20.63 -8.34
C ASP A 161 -8.20 19.84 -7.03
N PHE A 162 -8.97 18.75 -7.11
CA PHE A 162 -9.22 17.89 -5.96
C PHE A 162 -7.94 17.18 -5.45
N SER A 163 -7.06 16.78 -6.36
CA SER A 163 -5.82 16.09 -5.98
C SER A 163 -4.91 16.99 -5.12
N GLY A 164 -4.81 18.26 -5.50
CA GLY A 164 -4.12 19.30 -4.72
C GLY A 164 -4.77 19.51 -3.36
N PHE A 165 -6.10 19.69 -3.33
CA PHE A 165 -6.86 19.79 -2.09
C PHE A 165 -6.60 18.61 -1.16
N ASN A 166 -6.73 17.38 -1.65
CA ASN A 166 -6.56 16.20 -0.82
C ASN A 166 -5.12 16.10 -0.29
N ARG A 167 -4.10 16.23 -1.16
CA ARG A 167 -2.69 16.04 -0.76
C ARG A 167 -2.16 17.15 0.15
N LYS A 168 -2.43 18.40 -0.19
CA LYS A 168 -1.86 19.56 0.53
C LYS A 168 -2.57 19.86 1.84
N TYR A 169 -3.86 19.52 1.93
CA TYR A 169 -4.72 19.91 3.04
C TYR A 169 -5.22 18.69 3.84
N CYS A 170 -5.91 17.74 3.22
CA CYS A 170 -6.51 16.62 3.96
C CYS A 170 -5.50 15.55 4.37
N ALA A 171 -4.44 15.36 3.62
CA ALA A 171 -3.39 14.39 3.89
C ALA A 171 -2.12 15.02 4.52
N ASN A 172 -2.12 16.32 4.77
CA ASN A 172 -0.99 17.03 5.37
C ASN A 172 -1.19 17.19 6.88
N PRO A 173 -0.42 16.51 7.74
CA PRO A 173 -0.56 16.58 9.19
C PRO A 173 -0.35 17.98 9.79
N ASN A 174 0.33 18.86 9.08
CA ASN A 174 0.55 20.23 9.52
C ASN A 174 -0.61 21.16 9.19
N HIS A 175 -1.66 20.65 8.51
CA HIS A 175 -2.81 21.43 8.13
C HIS A 175 -4.04 21.11 9.00
N VAL A 176 -4.86 22.13 9.28
CA VAL A 176 -6.06 21.97 10.12
C VAL A 176 -7.08 20.98 9.55
N LEU A 177 -7.17 20.87 8.21
CA LEU A 177 -8.05 19.91 7.53
C LEU A 177 -7.48 18.48 7.47
N TYR A 178 -6.33 18.22 8.07
CA TYR A 178 -5.73 16.90 8.10
C TYR A 178 -6.69 15.86 8.72
N ILE A 179 -6.86 14.74 8.02
CA ILE A 179 -7.59 13.58 8.53
C ILE A 179 -6.55 12.55 8.98
N ASP A 180 -6.42 12.40 10.30
CA ASP A 180 -5.60 11.33 10.87
C ASP A 180 -6.31 9.98 10.65
N LYS A 181 -5.68 9.12 9.86
CA LYS A 181 -6.15 7.77 9.53
C LYS A 181 -5.34 6.69 10.25
N SER A 182 -4.50 7.08 11.20
CA SER A 182 -3.59 6.15 11.86
C SER A 182 -4.31 5.01 12.60
N GLU A 183 -5.51 5.27 13.12
CA GLU A 183 -6.33 4.26 13.80
C GLU A 183 -7.13 3.36 12.84
N ASP A 184 -7.19 3.71 11.56
CA ASP A 184 -7.97 2.98 10.57
C ASP A 184 -7.19 1.80 9.97
N TYR A 185 -5.87 1.82 10.09
CA TYR A 185 -4.94 0.76 9.72
C TYR A 185 -4.34 0.11 10.97
N PRO A 186 -3.86 -1.13 10.91
CA PRO A 186 -3.08 -1.70 11.99
C PRO A 186 -1.82 -0.85 12.22
N SER A 187 -1.39 -0.71 13.45
CA SER A 187 -0.06 -0.18 13.75
C SER A 187 1.01 -1.09 13.12
N LEU A 188 2.21 -0.58 12.91
CA LEU A 188 3.33 -1.40 12.43
C LEU A 188 3.53 -2.66 13.26
N SER A 189 3.43 -2.57 14.58
CA SER A 189 3.54 -3.73 15.49
C SER A 189 2.40 -4.74 15.28
N GLU A 190 1.15 -4.28 15.13
CA GLU A 190 0.01 -5.17 14.89
C GLU A 190 0.13 -5.87 13.54
N ALA A 191 0.52 -5.15 12.47
CA ALA A 191 0.71 -5.72 11.15
C ALA A 191 1.83 -6.77 11.13
N ILE A 192 2.96 -6.49 11.81
CA ILE A 192 4.04 -7.47 12.01
C ILE A 192 3.53 -8.71 12.74
N ASN A 193 2.78 -8.53 13.83
CA ASN A 193 2.24 -9.64 14.61
C ASN A 193 1.27 -10.49 13.79
N MET A 194 0.43 -9.89 12.94
CA MET A 194 -0.47 -10.62 12.03
C MET A 194 0.31 -11.50 11.06
N ILE A 195 1.37 -10.97 10.43
CA ILE A 195 2.21 -11.76 9.52
C ILE A 195 2.89 -12.92 10.29
N LYS A 196 3.42 -12.65 11.48
CA LYS A 196 4.05 -13.67 12.32
C LYS A 196 3.06 -14.74 12.81
N GLU A 197 1.86 -14.34 13.20
CA GLU A 197 0.78 -15.26 13.59
C GLU A 197 0.32 -16.16 12.43
N ALA A 198 0.39 -15.64 11.20
CA ALA A 198 0.17 -16.41 9.98
C ALA A 198 1.41 -17.23 9.54
N GLY A 199 2.46 -17.34 10.37
CA GLY A 199 3.68 -18.10 10.10
C GLY A 199 4.62 -17.46 9.08
N GLY A 200 4.39 -16.21 8.70
CA GLY A 200 5.12 -15.54 7.65
C GLY A 200 6.41 -14.82 8.09
N LEU A 201 7.13 -14.36 7.09
CA LEU A 201 8.31 -13.50 7.20
C LEU A 201 7.94 -12.07 6.85
N VAL A 202 8.45 -11.11 7.63
CA VAL A 202 8.15 -9.67 7.49
C VAL A 202 9.24 -8.95 6.72
N PHE A 203 8.87 -8.26 5.64
CA PHE A 203 9.81 -7.47 4.83
C PHE A 203 9.35 -6.03 4.73
N LEU A 204 10.32 -5.11 4.66
CA LEU A 204 10.07 -3.68 4.42
C LEU A 204 10.12 -3.39 2.92
N PRO A 205 9.00 -3.02 2.27
CA PRO A 205 8.97 -2.70 0.85
C PRO A 205 9.37 -1.25 0.56
N HIS A 206 9.80 -0.99 -0.66
CA HIS A 206 9.93 0.32 -1.34
C HIS A 206 10.26 1.53 -0.45
N LEU A 207 11.17 1.40 0.52
CA LEU A 207 11.43 2.36 1.60
C LEU A 207 11.82 3.78 1.18
N PHE A 208 12.28 3.97 -0.06
CA PHE A 208 12.68 5.30 -0.56
C PHE A 208 11.54 6.07 -1.26
N ILE A 209 10.33 5.50 -1.37
CA ILE A 209 9.20 6.21 -1.99
C ILE A 209 8.50 7.21 -1.05
N TYR A 210 8.73 7.10 0.25
CA TYR A 210 8.07 7.94 1.26
C TYR A 210 8.62 9.35 1.28
N LYS A 211 8.07 10.25 0.45
CA LYS A 211 8.53 11.64 0.29
C LYS A 211 8.44 12.51 1.56
N TRP A 212 7.73 12.05 2.57
CA TRP A 212 7.62 12.72 3.87
C TRP A 212 8.80 12.38 4.80
N VAL A 213 9.62 11.41 4.44
CA VAL A 213 10.81 11.00 5.20
C VAL A 213 11.98 11.86 4.76
N GLU A 214 12.46 12.73 5.65
CA GLU A 214 13.60 13.62 5.36
C GLU A 214 14.92 12.85 5.27
N ASN A 215 15.11 11.87 6.16
CA ASN A 215 16.31 11.02 6.18
C ASN A 215 15.94 9.54 6.03
N PRO A 216 15.79 9.02 4.81
CA PRO A 216 15.38 7.64 4.59
C PRO A 216 16.29 6.59 5.25
N LYS A 217 17.60 6.82 5.27
CA LYS A 217 18.55 5.86 5.87
C LYS A 217 18.37 5.75 7.39
N GLU A 218 18.13 6.86 8.06
CA GLU A 218 17.83 6.87 9.52
C GLU A 218 16.50 6.21 9.82
N PHE A 219 15.47 6.55 9.07
CA PHE A 219 14.13 5.95 9.17
C PHE A 219 14.17 4.42 9.00
N ILE A 220 14.91 3.91 8.00
CA ILE A 220 15.07 2.48 7.76
C ILE A 220 15.78 1.81 8.95
N ASN A 221 16.89 2.40 9.42
CA ASN A 221 17.63 1.86 10.55
C ASN A 221 16.80 1.84 11.82
N GLU A 222 16.02 2.89 12.09
CA GLU A 222 15.11 2.95 13.26
C GLU A 222 14.11 1.79 13.24
N ILE A 223 13.46 1.52 12.12
CA ILE A 223 12.51 0.41 12.01
C ILE A 223 13.22 -0.94 12.21
N VAL A 224 14.34 -1.16 11.52
CA VAL A 224 15.11 -2.41 11.60
C VAL A 224 15.67 -2.68 13.00
N GLU A 225 15.97 -1.63 13.77
CA GLU A 225 16.50 -1.77 15.14
C GLU A 225 15.42 -2.01 16.19
N ASN A 226 14.22 -1.50 15.96
CA ASN A 226 13.15 -1.52 16.96
C ASN A 226 12.05 -2.55 16.68
N TYR A 227 12.02 -3.16 15.51
CA TYR A 227 10.98 -4.11 15.11
C TYR A 227 11.57 -5.43 14.59
N PRO A 228 10.89 -6.57 14.78
CA PRO A 228 11.36 -7.89 14.35
C PRO A 228 11.12 -8.08 12.84
N ILE A 229 11.91 -7.36 12.03
CA ILE A 229 11.92 -7.42 10.58
C ILE A 229 12.82 -8.58 10.14
N ASP A 230 12.36 -9.43 9.22
CA ASP A 230 13.14 -10.54 8.68
C ASP A 230 13.92 -10.15 7.42
N GLY A 231 13.41 -9.20 6.64
CA GLY A 231 14.06 -8.81 5.39
C GLY A 231 13.67 -7.43 4.87
N ILE A 232 14.29 -7.05 3.75
CA ILE A 232 14.05 -5.77 3.07
C ILE A 232 13.93 -6.02 1.57
N GLU A 233 13.01 -5.32 0.92
CA GLU A 233 12.96 -5.22 -0.53
C GLU A 233 14.12 -4.34 -1.02
N CYS A 234 15.18 -5.00 -1.49
CA CYS A 234 16.40 -4.33 -1.93
C CYS A 234 16.35 -3.90 -3.40
N TYR A 235 15.52 -4.59 -4.18
CA TYR A 235 15.38 -4.37 -5.63
C TYR A 235 13.95 -3.90 -5.92
N TYR A 236 13.84 -2.67 -6.34
CA TYR A 236 12.55 -2.04 -6.64
C TYR A 236 12.68 -1.12 -7.86
N ASN A 237 11.61 -1.00 -8.64
CA ASN A 237 11.61 -0.37 -9.96
C ASN A 237 12.11 1.08 -10.01
N SER A 238 12.02 1.84 -8.93
CA SER A 238 12.43 3.25 -8.88
C SER A 238 13.67 3.51 -8.03
N PHE A 239 14.31 2.46 -7.50
CA PHE A 239 15.52 2.63 -6.71
C PHE A 239 16.73 2.93 -7.60
N THR A 240 17.57 3.83 -7.14
CA THR A 240 18.88 4.05 -7.72
C THR A 240 19.85 2.92 -7.32
N GLU A 241 20.91 2.73 -8.10
CA GLU A 241 21.96 1.76 -7.75
C GLU A 241 22.54 1.99 -6.35
N GLU A 242 22.68 3.26 -5.93
CA GLU A 242 23.16 3.61 -4.59
C GLU A 242 22.17 3.16 -3.50
N GLN A 243 20.87 3.33 -3.73
CA GLN A 243 19.82 2.90 -2.80
C GLN A 243 19.80 1.38 -2.67
N THR A 244 19.80 0.66 -3.78
CA THR A 244 19.90 -0.80 -3.81
C THR A 244 21.13 -1.30 -3.08
N LYS A 245 22.29 -0.73 -3.38
CA LYS A 245 23.57 -1.08 -2.71
C LYS A 245 23.50 -0.87 -1.20
N TYR A 246 22.98 0.27 -0.78
CA TYR A 246 22.80 0.58 0.65
C TYR A 246 21.94 -0.48 1.36
N LEU A 247 20.79 -0.87 0.77
CA LEU A 247 19.89 -1.86 1.36
C LEU A 247 20.55 -3.25 1.43
N ILE A 248 21.27 -3.66 0.39
CA ILE A 248 22.04 -4.91 0.38
C ILE A 248 23.10 -4.93 1.50
N GLU A 249 23.86 -3.85 1.63
CA GLU A 249 24.88 -3.70 2.69
C GLU A 249 24.24 -3.76 4.08
N LEU A 250 23.09 -3.10 4.26
CA LEU A 250 22.33 -3.13 5.50
C LEU A 250 21.85 -4.55 5.82
N CYS A 251 21.25 -5.25 4.85
CA CYS A 251 20.80 -6.63 5.03
C CYS A 251 21.97 -7.53 5.42
N ASN A 252 23.10 -7.45 4.74
CA ASN A 252 24.28 -8.24 5.06
C ASN A 252 24.80 -7.95 6.48
N LYS A 253 24.85 -6.68 6.89
CA LYS A 253 25.28 -6.26 8.24
C LYS A 253 24.34 -6.74 9.34
N LYS A 254 23.04 -6.67 9.10
CA LYS A 254 22.00 -7.00 10.09
C LYS A 254 21.53 -8.45 9.99
N LYS A 255 22.03 -9.24 9.03
CA LYS A 255 21.64 -10.62 8.73
C LYS A 255 20.15 -10.71 8.37
N LEU A 256 19.67 -9.78 7.58
CA LEU A 256 18.31 -9.75 7.06
C LEU A 256 18.25 -10.40 5.67
N TYR A 257 17.12 -11.00 5.36
CA TYR A 257 16.83 -11.51 4.03
C TYR A 257 16.64 -10.37 3.03
N LYS A 258 16.76 -10.69 1.76
CA LYS A 258 16.58 -9.75 0.64
C LYS A 258 15.39 -10.20 -0.21
N SER A 259 14.60 -9.26 -0.67
CA SER A 259 13.59 -9.49 -1.70
C SER A 259 13.67 -8.42 -2.78
N GLY A 260 12.81 -8.53 -3.77
CA GLY A 260 12.65 -7.53 -4.80
C GLY A 260 11.40 -7.80 -5.63
N GLY A 261 10.82 -6.74 -6.16
CA GLY A 261 9.62 -6.82 -6.99
C GLY A 261 9.39 -5.58 -7.83
N SER A 262 8.54 -5.73 -8.83
CA SER A 262 8.18 -4.65 -9.73
C SER A 262 7.09 -3.74 -9.19
N ASP A 263 6.34 -4.20 -8.20
CA ASP A 263 5.14 -3.53 -7.72
C ASP A 263 4.14 -3.31 -8.90
N TYR A 264 3.97 -4.38 -9.68
CA TYR A 264 3.13 -4.41 -10.88
C TYR A 264 1.65 -4.30 -10.52
N HIS A 265 0.91 -3.43 -11.24
CA HIS A 265 -0.53 -3.20 -11.05
C HIS A 265 -1.31 -3.26 -12.37
N GLY A 266 -0.72 -3.81 -13.43
CA GLY A 266 -1.33 -3.77 -14.75
C GLY A 266 -1.52 -2.35 -15.28
N LEU A 267 -2.71 -2.03 -15.78
CA LEU A 267 -3.01 -0.72 -16.38
C LEU A 267 -3.02 0.44 -15.36
N ASN A 268 -3.13 0.18 -14.07
CA ASN A 268 -3.07 1.23 -13.06
C ASN A 268 -1.65 1.80 -12.88
N LYS A 269 -0.62 1.04 -13.31
CA LYS A 269 0.78 1.50 -13.41
C LYS A 269 1.36 1.08 -14.77
N GLU A 270 0.79 1.57 -15.87
CA GLU A 270 1.07 1.15 -17.26
C GLU A 270 2.56 1.07 -17.63
N LYS A 271 3.39 1.93 -17.02
CA LYS A 271 4.83 1.97 -17.31
C LYS A 271 5.62 0.88 -16.57
N ILE A 272 5.00 0.20 -15.61
CA ILE A 272 5.65 -0.83 -14.81
C ILE A 272 5.29 -2.20 -15.41
N GLN A 273 6.31 -2.90 -15.88
CA GLN A 273 6.17 -4.22 -16.46
C GLN A 273 6.45 -5.31 -15.43
N LEU A 274 5.65 -6.36 -15.47
CA LEU A 274 5.85 -7.56 -14.64
C LEU A 274 7.28 -8.11 -14.82
N GLY A 275 7.98 -8.33 -13.73
CA GLY A 275 9.33 -8.88 -13.67
C GLY A 275 10.47 -7.91 -14.01
N THR A 276 10.18 -6.78 -14.66
CA THR A 276 11.23 -5.87 -15.15
C THR A 276 11.02 -4.39 -14.78
N GLY A 277 9.95 -4.07 -14.02
CA GLY A 277 9.69 -2.69 -13.61
C GLY A 277 9.57 -1.73 -14.78
N TYR A 278 10.38 -0.70 -14.83
CA TYR A 278 10.47 0.23 -15.97
C TYR A 278 11.24 -0.35 -17.18
N GLY A 279 11.59 -1.64 -17.16
CA GLY A 279 12.27 -2.36 -18.22
C GLY A 279 13.73 -2.74 -17.90
N ASP A 280 14.27 -2.23 -16.81
CA ASP A 280 15.66 -2.39 -16.39
C ASP A 280 15.84 -3.07 -15.01
N LEU A 281 14.77 -3.32 -14.28
CA LEU A 281 14.81 -4.00 -12.99
C LEU A 281 15.34 -5.44 -13.19
N LYS A 282 16.41 -5.76 -12.47
CA LYS A 282 17.02 -7.09 -12.46
C LYS A 282 17.13 -7.56 -11.01
N ILE A 283 16.35 -8.57 -10.66
CA ILE A 283 16.33 -9.17 -9.33
C ILE A 283 17.11 -10.48 -9.41
N PRO A 284 18.24 -10.62 -8.68
CA PRO A 284 18.99 -11.87 -8.64
C PRO A 284 18.16 -12.98 -8.00
N GLU A 285 18.16 -14.18 -8.60
CA GLU A 285 17.35 -15.30 -8.13
C GLU A 285 17.92 -15.95 -6.85
N ASP A 286 19.19 -15.80 -6.62
CA ASP A 286 19.87 -16.34 -5.45
C ASP A 286 19.46 -15.67 -4.13
N ILE A 287 18.93 -14.45 -4.16
CA ILE A 287 18.52 -13.72 -2.95
C ILE A 287 17.39 -14.41 -2.19
N ILE A 288 16.59 -15.25 -2.85
CA ILE A 288 15.47 -15.95 -2.21
C ILE A 288 15.86 -17.29 -1.64
N GLN A 289 17.00 -17.88 -2.06
CA GLN A 289 17.41 -19.22 -1.63
C GLN A 289 17.68 -19.32 -0.12
N GLU A 290 17.96 -18.18 0.52
CA GLU A 290 18.22 -18.12 1.95
C GLU A 290 16.94 -18.28 2.81
N TRP A 291 15.76 -18.09 2.21
CA TRP A 291 14.52 -18.01 3.00
C TRP A 291 13.29 -18.70 2.39
N ILE A 292 13.38 -19.33 1.19
CA ILE A 292 12.30 -20.14 0.59
C ILE A 292 12.30 -21.59 1.07
#